data_74881dcc717c958c180a8fb5d6666a3a
#
_entry.id   74881dcc717c958c180a8fb5d6666a3a
#
_cell.length_a   1.000
_cell.length_b   1.000
_cell.length_c   1.000
_cell.angle_alpha   90.00
_cell.angle_beta   90.00
_cell.angle_gamma   90.00
#
_symmetry.space_group_name_H-M   'P 1'
#
loop_
_entity.id
_entity.type
_entity.pdbx_description
1 polymer ?
#
loop_
_entity_poly.entity_id
_entity_poly.type
_entity_poly.pdbx_seq_one_letter_code
_entity_poly.pdbx_strand_id
1 'polypeptide(L)'
;MPSDNTRKASDEIGKRTTIFIDGSNLYHSLDENCKRYDLDFAAFANKLCDGRPLFRIYYYNVLRTADRNPQAYQDQQKFLSALYNTPYLEVRLGASKMRGDVAVEKGVDIMLATDLLRFAWDDLYDVAILVSGDGDFAYAMQAAKDMGKHVEVAAFSSNLSWELAQVADDRQFFTPEYFSDLWNRKRVRPRSTERASETPRRWWGGGRSKDDTNQAGR
;
A
#
# COMPACT_ATOMS: atom_id res chain seq x y z
N MET A 1 15.07 39.09 -0.15
CA MET A 1 15.29 37.89 -1.01
C MET A 1 14.62 36.73 -0.32
N PRO A 2 13.62 36.06 -0.91
CA PRO A 2 13.08 34.83 -0.33
C PRO A 2 14.18 33.80 -0.26
N SER A 3 14.21 33.00 0.81
CA SER A 3 15.22 31.96 1.01
C SER A 3 15.16 30.93 -0.12
N ASP A 4 16.30 30.36 -0.47
CA ASP A 4 16.48 29.38 -1.56
C ASP A 4 15.51 28.19 -1.45
N ASN A 5 15.10 27.84 -0.22
CA ASN A 5 14.14 26.79 0.10
C ASN A 5 12.70 27.13 -0.34
N THR A 6 12.32 28.42 -0.36
CA THR A 6 10.98 28.87 -0.79
C THR A 6 10.83 28.85 -2.31
N ARG A 7 11.90 29.07 -3.05
CA ARG A 7 11.93 28.95 -4.52
C ARG A 7 11.86 27.50 -4.97
N LYS A 8 12.59 26.59 -4.30
CA LYS A 8 12.56 25.16 -4.59
C LYS A 8 11.15 24.58 -4.43
N ALA A 9 10.44 24.95 -3.35
CA ALA A 9 9.07 24.52 -3.09
C ALA A 9 8.06 25.06 -4.12
N SER A 10 8.23 26.27 -4.66
CA SER A 10 7.30 26.85 -5.64
C SER A 10 7.44 26.23 -7.04
N ASP A 11 8.63 25.79 -7.42
CA ASP A 11 8.88 25.18 -8.73
C ASP A 11 8.47 23.69 -8.79
N GLU A 12 8.24 23.07 -7.65
CA GLU A 12 7.78 21.67 -7.54
C GLU A 12 6.27 21.53 -7.41
N ILE A 13 5.57 22.61 -7.05
CA ILE A 13 4.10 22.64 -6.99
C ILE A 13 3.56 22.55 -8.41
N GLY A 14 3.01 21.38 -8.74
CA GLY A 14 2.42 21.09 -10.07
C GLY A 14 3.12 19.97 -10.83
N LYS A 15 4.29 19.53 -10.40
CA LYS A 15 4.98 18.39 -11.01
C LYS A 15 4.27 17.07 -10.67
N ARG A 16 3.94 16.29 -11.70
CA ARG A 16 3.29 14.97 -11.56
C ARG A 16 4.24 13.99 -10.87
N THR A 17 3.88 13.53 -9.70
CA THR A 17 4.71 12.60 -8.92
C THR A 17 4.19 11.18 -9.07
N THR A 18 5.08 10.26 -9.42
CA THR A 18 4.81 8.82 -9.45
C THR A 18 5.67 8.10 -8.40
N ILE A 19 5.07 7.19 -7.67
CA ILE A 19 5.74 6.41 -6.62
C ILE A 19 5.87 4.97 -7.10
N PHE A 20 7.09 4.45 -7.11
CA PHE A 20 7.43 3.07 -7.44
C PHE A 20 7.85 2.36 -6.15
N ILE A 21 7.08 1.38 -5.71
CA ILE A 21 7.30 0.68 -4.44
C ILE A 21 7.77 -0.74 -4.70
N ASP A 22 9.00 -1.03 -4.32
CA ASP A 22 9.48 -2.39 -4.16
C ASP A 22 8.88 -2.97 -2.87
N GLY A 23 7.84 -3.80 -3.05
CA GLY A 23 7.08 -4.32 -1.93
C GLY A 23 7.85 -5.28 -1.04
N SER A 24 8.78 -6.04 -1.61
CA SER A 24 9.64 -6.94 -0.84
C SER A 24 10.62 -6.16 0.03
N ASN A 25 11.31 -5.18 -0.55
CA ASN A 25 12.26 -4.32 0.17
C ASN A 25 11.57 -3.52 1.27
N LEU A 26 10.43 -2.88 0.95
CA LEU A 26 9.65 -2.13 1.94
C LEU A 26 9.16 -3.03 3.09
N TYR A 27 8.64 -4.24 2.78
CA TYR A 27 8.15 -5.16 3.80
C TYR A 27 9.26 -5.56 4.78
N HIS A 28 10.42 -5.97 4.26
CA HIS A 28 11.56 -6.36 5.09
C HIS A 28 12.08 -5.20 5.93
N SER A 29 12.19 -4.02 5.35
CA SER A 29 12.63 -2.81 6.05
C SER A 29 11.66 -2.39 7.16
N LEU A 30 10.34 -2.48 6.95
CA LEU A 30 9.33 -2.20 7.98
C LEU A 30 9.33 -3.27 9.08
N ASP A 31 9.51 -4.55 8.72
CA ASP A 31 9.61 -5.62 9.72
C ASP A 31 10.86 -5.44 10.60
N GLU A 32 11.98 -5.09 10.00
CA GLU A 32 13.24 -4.87 10.72
C GLU A 32 13.16 -3.68 11.68
N ASN A 33 12.68 -2.53 11.21
CA ASN A 33 12.77 -1.26 11.94
C ASN A 33 11.51 -0.93 12.76
N CYS A 34 10.32 -1.34 12.31
CA CYS A 34 9.05 -0.99 12.94
C CYS A 34 8.33 -2.18 13.57
N LYS A 35 8.72 -3.43 13.23
CA LYS A 35 8.00 -4.67 13.61
C LYS A 35 6.52 -4.63 13.25
N ARG A 36 6.17 -3.90 12.19
CA ARG A 36 4.82 -3.63 11.77
C ARG A 36 4.77 -3.33 10.26
N TYR A 37 3.70 -3.77 9.58
CA TYR A 37 3.57 -3.67 8.11
C TYR A 37 2.14 -3.40 7.64
N ASP A 38 1.23 -3.04 8.54
CA ASP A 38 -0.16 -2.67 8.24
C ASP A 38 -0.27 -1.19 7.83
N LEU A 39 0.48 -0.79 6.80
CA LEU A 39 0.60 0.57 6.32
C LEU A 39 -0.66 1.05 5.59
N ASP A 40 -1.08 2.29 5.83
CA ASP A 40 -2.04 3.01 5.00
C ASP A 40 -1.31 3.61 3.79
N PHE A 41 -1.41 2.93 2.64
CA PHE A 41 -0.68 3.32 1.43
C PHE A 41 -1.14 4.67 0.85
N ALA A 42 -2.40 5.06 1.06
CA ALA A 42 -2.87 6.38 0.61
C ALA A 42 -2.25 7.51 1.45
N ALA A 43 -2.26 7.36 2.76
CA ALA A 43 -1.61 8.31 3.67
C ALA A 43 -0.09 8.35 3.45
N PHE A 44 0.54 7.19 3.24
CA PHE A 44 1.97 7.08 2.96
C PHE A 44 2.36 7.81 1.67
N ALA A 45 1.61 7.58 0.58
CA ALA A 45 1.86 8.26 -0.69
C ALA A 45 1.68 9.78 -0.58
N ASN A 46 0.65 10.25 0.11
CA ASN A 46 0.45 11.67 0.35
C ASN A 46 1.62 12.29 1.12
N LYS A 47 2.15 11.59 2.11
CA LYS A 47 3.31 12.04 2.89
C LYS A 47 4.58 12.09 2.05
N LEU A 48 4.81 11.08 1.21
CA LEU A 48 5.94 11.05 0.27
C LEU A 48 5.89 12.19 -0.76
N CYS A 49 4.69 12.48 -1.27
CA CYS A 49 4.53 13.54 -2.27
C CYS A 49 4.76 14.95 -1.72
N ASP A 50 4.66 15.16 -0.42
CA ASP A 50 4.88 16.45 0.25
C ASP A 50 4.19 17.64 -0.46
N GLY A 51 2.88 17.48 -0.72
CA GLY A 51 2.05 18.49 -1.37
C GLY A 51 2.11 18.52 -2.91
N ARG A 52 2.98 17.74 -3.54
CA ARG A 52 3.02 17.57 -5.00
C ARG A 52 1.84 16.71 -5.48
N PRO A 53 1.30 16.94 -6.70
CA PRO A 53 0.24 16.12 -7.25
C PRO A 53 0.67 14.68 -7.44
N LEU A 54 -0.01 13.75 -6.78
CA LEU A 54 0.18 12.32 -7.00
C LEU A 54 -0.46 11.92 -8.33
N PHE A 55 0.33 11.40 -9.27
CA PHE A 55 -0.17 10.81 -10.50
C PHE A 55 -0.59 9.36 -10.29
N ARG A 56 0.34 8.51 -9.78
CA ARG A 56 0.07 7.08 -9.54
C ARG A 56 1.06 6.48 -8.55
N ILE A 57 0.62 5.39 -7.90
CA ILE A 57 1.44 4.51 -7.08
C ILE A 57 1.51 3.16 -7.81
N TYR A 58 2.70 2.65 -8.03
CA TYR A 58 2.92 1.31 -8.53
C TYR A 58 3.57 0.47 -7.43
N TYR A 59 2.90 -0.62 -7.05
CA TYR A 59 3.38 -1.54 -6.03
C TYR A 59 3.79 -2.85 -6.68
N TYR A 60 5.06 -3.20 -6.56
CA TYR A 60 5.64 -4.41 -7.14
C TYR A 60 5.90 -5.45 -6.08
N ASN A 61 5.51 -6.70 -6.33
CA ASN A 61 5.80 -7.81 -5.42
C ASN A 61 5.71 -9.14 -6.16
N VAL A 62 6.11 -10.21 -5.50
CA VAL A 62 5.97 -11.58 -6.00
C VAL A 62 4.69 -12.20 -5.44
N LEU A 63 3.92 -12.88 -6.31
CA LEU A 63 2.78 -13.66 -5.87
C LEU A 63 3.26 -14.94 -5.17
N ARG A 64 2.89 -15.12 -3.91
CA ARG A 64 3.15 -16.36 -3.16
C ARG A 64 2.25 -17.47 -3.67
N THR A 65 2.71 -18.73 -3.55
CA THR A 65 1.92 -19.91 -3.91
C THR A 65 1.34 -20.55 -2.64
N ALA A 66 0.11 -21.05 -2.74
CA ALA A 66 -0.57 -21.70 -1.62
C ALA A 66 0.11 -23.02 -1.16
N ASP A 67 0.79 -23.70 -2.08
CA ASP A 67 1.38 -25.03 -1.87
C ASP A 67 2.45 -25.05 -0.77
N ARG A 68 3.14 -23.94 -0.54
CA ARG A 68 4.24 -23.84 0.43
C ARG A 68 3.81 -23.37 1.80
N ASN A 69 2.99 -22.35 1.82
CA ASN A 69 2.50 -21.73 3.05
C ASN A 69 1.10 -21.16 2.80
N PRO A 70 0.05 -21.97 2.99
CA PRO A 70 -1.32 -21.54 2.75
C PRO A 70 -1.71 -20.32 3.57
N GLN A 71 -1.21 -20.19 4.80
CA GLN A 71 -1.50 -19.04 5.65
C GLN A 71 -0.87 -17.76 5.10
N ALA A 72 0.41 -17.80 4.75
CA ALA A 72 1.10 -16.64 4.16
C ALA A 72 0.50 -16.24 2.81
N TYR A 73 -0.02 -17.18 2.02
CA TYR A 73 -0.77 -16.90 0.80
C TYR A 73 -2.07 -16.17 1.12
N GLN A 74 -2.87 -16.67 2.07
CA GLN A 74 -4.13 -16.03 2.47
C GLN A 74 -3.91 -14.61 3.02
N ASP A 75 -2.87 -14.41 3.82
CA ASP A 75 -2.54 -13.10 4.38
C ASP A 75 -2.08 -12.13 3.28
N GLN A 76 -1.32 -12.62 2.28
CA GLN A 76 -0.99 -11.83 1.09
C GLN A 76 -2.26 -11.48 0.28
N GLN A 77 -3.22 -12.40 0.11
CA GLN A 77 -4.46 -12.11 -0.62
C GLN A 77 -5.29 -11.03 0.07
N LYS A 78 -5.38 -11.05 1.41
CA LYS A 78 -6.04 -9.99 2.19
C LYS A 78 -5.34 -8.65 2.02
N PHE A 79 -4.02 -8.65 2.07
CA PHE A 79 -3.21 -7.47 1.86
C PHE A 79 -3.39 -6.91 0.44
N LEU A 80 -3.29 -7.73 -0.59
CA LEU A 80 -3.51 -7.33 -1.98
C LEU A 80 -4.92 -6.78 -2.20
N SER A 81 -5.94 -7.40 -1.58
CA SER A 81 -7.31 -6.87 -1.64
C SER A 81 -7.42 -5.46 -1.06
N ALA A 82 -6.68 -5.13 -0.01
CA ALA A 82 -6.62 -3.76 0.52
C ALA A 82 -5.92 -2.81 -0.45
N LEU A 83 -4.83 -3.24 -1.08
CA LEU A 83 -4.12 -2.42 -2.08
C LEU A 83 -4.98 -2.13 -3.30
N TYR A 84 -5.71 -3.10 -3.84
CA TYR A 84 -6.62 -2.91 -4.99
C TYR A 84 -7.75 -1.89 -4.71
N ASN A 85 -8.07 -1.66 -3.44
CA ASN A 85 -9.05 -0.66 -3.04
C ASN A 85 -8.43 0.71 -2.71
N THR A 86 -7.10 0.84 -2.81
CA THR A 86 -6.40 2.11 -2.58
C THR A 86 -6.46 2.98 -3.85
N PRO A 87 -6.99 4.21 -3.77
CA PRO A 87 -7.05 5.08 -4.93
C PRO A 87 -5.66 5.33 -5.54
N TYR A 88 -5.59 5.40 -6.86
CA TYR A 88 -4.37 5.65 -7.64
C TYR A 88 -3.26 4.61 -7.46
N LEU A 89 -3.53 3.44 -6.85
CA LEU A 89 -2.55 2.38 -6.67
C LEU A 89 -2.79 1.24 -7.65
N GLU A 90 -1.76 0.88 -8.38
CA GLU A 90 -1.70 -0.30 -9.25
C GLU A 90 -0.73 -1.34 -8.70
N VAL A 91 -1.18 -2.58 -8.64
CA VAL A 91 -0.37 -3.71 -8.19
C VAL A 91 0.20 -4.43 -9.40
N ARG A 92 1.49 -4.68 -9.39
CA ARG A 92 2.26 -5.42 -10.39
C ARG A 92 2.88 -6.65 -9.72
N LEU A 93 2.45 -7.84 -10.12
CA LEU A 93 2.89 -9.08 -9.49
C LEU A 93 3.77 -9.89 -10.43
N GLY A 94 4.98 -10.17 -9.98
CA GLY A 94 5.85 -11.17 -10.59
C GLY A 94 5.47 -12.59 -10.20
N ALA A 95 5.97 -13.57 -10.91
CA ALA A 95 5.74 -14.97 -10.64
C ALA A 95 6.91 -15.58 -9.87
N SER A 96 6.60 -16.36 -8.84
CA SER A 96 7.58 -17.27 -8.23
C SER A 96 7.67 -18.54 -9.08
N LYS A 97 8.88 -18.87 -9.56
CA LYS A 97 9.14 -20.12 -10.29
C LYS A 97 10.04 -21.04 -9.47
N MET A 98 9.71 -22.32 -9.49
CA MET A 98 10.54 -23.34 -8.87
C MET A 98 11.79 -23.62 -9.73
N ARG A 99 12.95 -23.67 -9.09
CA ARG A 99 14.19 -24.17 -9.69
C ARG A 99 14.77 -25.23 -8.73
N GLY A 100 14.40 -26.49 -8.97
CA GLY A 100 14.57 -27.55 -7.97
C GLY A 100 13.68 -27.29 -6.76
N ASP A 101 14.23 -27.39 -5.55
CA ASP A 101 13.53 -27.15 -4.29
C ASP A 101 13.52 -25.69 -3.84
N VAL A 102 14.15 -24.79 -4.61
CA VAL A 102 14.25 -23.36 -4.28
C VAL A 102 13.25 -22.55 -5.10
N ALA A 103 12.45 -21.72 -4.42
CA ALA A 103 11.63 -20.71 -5.10
C ALA A 103 12.54 -19.56 -5.54
N VAL A 104 12.56 -19.27 -6.80
CA VAL A 104 13.25 -18.11 -7.36
C VAL A 104 12.19 -17.08 -7.72
N GLU A 105 12.25 -15.94 -7.08
CA GLU A 105 11.50 -14.76 -7.46
C GLU A 105 12.07 -14.24 -8.78
N LYS A 106 11.22 -13.99 -9.75
CA LYS A 106 11.70 -13.54 -11.06
C LYS A 106 10.94 -12.34 -11.57
N GLY A 107 11.73 -11.36 -11.96
CA GLY A 107 11.33 -10.30 -12.86
C GLY A 107 10.61 -9.13 -12.21
N VAL A 108 10.47 -9.09 -10.88
CA VAL A 108 9.83 -7.95 -10.21
C VAL A 108 10.69 -6.70 -10.37
N ASP A 109 11.99 -6.80 -10.12
CA ASP A 109 12.93 -5.70 -10.26
C ASP A 109 13.02 -5.23 -11.71
N ILE A 110 13.03 -6.18 -12.66
CA ILE A 110 12.99 -5.89 -14.09
C ILE A 110 11.68 -5.18 -14.47
N MET A 111 10.53 -5.60 -13.91
CA MET A 111 9.24 -4.95 -14.16
C MET A 111 9.26 -3.51 -13.64
N LEU A 112 9.73 -3.31 -12.41
CA LEU A 112 9.83 -1.98 -11.81
C LEU A 112 10.75 -1.08 -12.63
N ALA A 113 11.96 -1.52 -12.92
CA ALA A 113 12.93 -0.76 -13.72
C ALA A 113 12.39 -0.46 -15.13
N THR A 114 11.74 -1.44 -15.77
CA THR A 114 11.14 -1.25 -17.10
C THR A 114 10.01 -0.23 -17.08
N ASP A 115 9.10 -0.33 -16.11
CA ASP A 115 7.98 0.62 -16.00
C ASP A 115 8.46 2.03 -15.65
N LEU A 116 9.47 2.17 -14.78
CA LEU A 116 10.09 3.43 -14.44
C LEU A 116 10.62 4.12 -15.71
N LEU A 117 11.37 3.40 -16.53
CA LEU A 117 11.93 3.94 -17.79
C LEU A 117 10.86 4.19 -18.85
N ARG A 118 9.92 3.27 -19.04
CA ARG A 118 8.84 3.41 -20.00
C ARG A 118 7.98 4.62 -19.71
N PHE A 119 7.61 4.82 -18.44
CA PHE A 119 6.78 5.96 -18.04
C PHE A 119 7.55 7.29 -18.09
N ALA A 120 8.88 7.27 -17.91
CA ALA A 120 9.73 8.43 -18.16
C ALA A 120 9.72 8.80 -19.65
N TRP A 121 9.87 7.79 -20.52
CA TRP A 121 9.83 7.96 -21.97
C TRP A 121 8.49 8.47 -22.49
N ASP A 122 7.39 7.91 -21.95
CA ASP A 122 6.00 8.30 -22.30
C ASP A 122 5.59 9.63 -21.65
N ASP A 123 6.50 10.30 -20.93
CA ASP A 123 6.27 11.57 -20.22
C ASP A 123 5.06 11.52 -19.26
N LEU A 124 4.88 10.41 -18.53
CA LEU A 124 3.75 10.23 -17.62
C LEU A 124 4.00 10.84 -16.24
N TYR A 125 5.23 11.17 -15.88
CA TYR A 125 5.58 11.81 -14.63
C TYR A 125 6.72 12.81 -14.81
N ASP A 126 6.85 13.72 -13.86
CA ASP A 126 7.95 14.68 -13.76
C ASP A 126 8.91 14.27 -12.62
N VAL A 127 8.36 13.68 -11.56
CA VAL A 127 9.10 13.19 -10.39
C VAL A 127 8.81 11.71 -10.18
N ALA A 128 9.88 10.90 -10.09
CA ALA A 128 9.81 9.51 -9.66
C ALA A 128 10.33 9.37 -8.23
N ILE A 129 9.52 8.81 -7.33
CA ILE A 129 9.95 8.42 -5.99
C ILE A 129 10.08 6.90 -5.96
N LEU A 130 11.29 6.39 -5.83
CA LEU A 130 11.56 4.98 -5.63
C LEU A 130 11.59 4.65 -4.14
N VAL A 131 10.69 3.77 -3.70
CA VAL A 131 10.66 3.23 -2.35
C VAL A 131 11.37 1.89 -2.35
N SER A 132 12.68 1.93 -2.27
CA SER A 132 13.60 0.79 -2.16
C SER A 132 14.98 1.29 -1.76
N GLY A 133 15.75 0.45 -1.08
CA GLY A 133 17.18 0.69 -0.81
C GLY A 133 18.12 -0.07 -1.74
N ASP A 134 17.58 -0.82 -2.71
CA ASP A 134 18.33 -1.75 -3.54
C ASP A 134 19.13 -1.02 -4.64
N GLY A 135 20.44 -1.23 -4.64
CA GLY A 135 21.38 -0.65 -5.60
C GLY A 135 21.17 -1.08 -7.05
N ASP A 136 20.50 -2.19 -7.29
CA ASP A 136 20.24 -2.69 -8.65
C ASP A 136 19.38 -1.71 -9.46
N PHE A 137 18.63 -0.84 -8.81
CA PHE A 137 17.85 0.22 -9.47
C PHE A 137 18.65 1.47 -9.84
N ALA A 138 19.89 1.61 -9.39
CA ALA A 138 20.67 2.84 -9.60
C ALA A 138 20.80 3.21 -11.08
N TYR A 139 21.06 2.23 -11.96
CA TYR A 139 21.17 2.49 -13.40
C TYR A 139 19.83 2.91 -14.03
N ALA A 140 18.72 2.30 -13.62
CA ALA A 140 17.40 2.70 -14.11
C ALA A 140 17.03 4.12 -13.66
N MET A 141 17.36 4.49 -12.42
CA MET A 141 17.18 5.86 -11.90
C MET A 141 18.04 6.86 -12.68
N GLN A 142 19.32 6.54 -12.94
CA GLN A 142 20.17 7.38 -13.76
C GLN A 142 19.60 7.59 -15.18
N ALA A 143 19.13 6.53 -15.81
CA ALA A 143 18.54 6.62 -17.14
C ALA A 143 17.25 7.47 -17.18
N ALA A 144 16.41 7.38 -16.15
CA ALA A 144 15.25 8.27 -16.03
C ALA A 144 15.66 9.74 -15.85
N LYS A 145 16.71 10.00 -15.09
CA LYS A 145 17.30 11.31 -14.91
C LYS A 145 17.84 11.88 -16.22
N ASP A 146 18.50 11.04 -17.03
CA ASP A 146 19.01 11.41 -18.36
C ASP A 146 17.87 11.76 -19.34
N MET A 147 16.65 11.25 -19.09
CA MET A 147 15.41 11.64 -19.77
C MET A 147 14.77 12.93 -19.22
N GLY A 148 15.46 13.64 -18.31
CA GLY A 148 15.01 14.90 -17.73
C GLY A 148 14.02 14.77 -16.57
N LYS A 149 13.91 13.58 -15.97
CA LYS A 149 13.05 13.37 -14.80
C LYS A 149 13.80 13.66 -13.50
N HIS A 150 13.08 14.19 -12.51
CA HIS A 150 13.59 14.31 -11.15
C HIS A 150 13.43 12.96 -10.45
N VAL A 151 14.47 12.44 -9.84
CA VAL A 151 14.47 11.09 -9.24
C VAL A 151 14.80 11.18 -7.76
N GLU A 152 13.90 10.61 -6.94
CA GLU A 152 14.06 10.57 -5.48
C GLU A 152 14.08 9.13 -5.00
N VAL A 153 14.75 8.90 -3.87
CA VAL A 153 14.74 7.62 -3.17
C VAL A 153 14.17 7.80 -1.76
N ALA A 154 13.35 6.85 -1.33
CA ALA A 154 12.79 6.82 0.00
C ALA A 154 13.07 5.46 0.66
N ALA A 155 13.90 5.44 1.71
CA ALA A 155 14.34 4.22 2.38
C ALA A 155 14.80 4.50 3.82
N PHE A 156 14.93 3.46 4.64
CA PHE A 156 15.70 3.56 5.88
C PHE A 156 17.18 3.72 5.55
N SER A 157 17.89 4.54 6.30
CA SER A 157 19.31 4.80 6.07
C SER A 157 20.18 3.54 6.16
N SER A 158 19.75 2.56 6.97
CA SER A 158 20.42 1.25 7.11
C SER A 158 20.29 0.35 5.88
N ASN A 159 19.27 0.58 5.05
CA ASN A 159 18.95 -0.25 3.89
C ASN A 159 19.28 0.40 2.55
N LEU A 160 19.65 1.69 2.56
CA LEU A 160 19.94 2.43 1.33
C LEU A 160 21.35 2.12 0.82
N SER A 161 21.45 1.59 -0.39
CA SER A 161 22.74 1.36 -1.04
C SER A 161 23.44 2.68 -1.38
N TRP A 162 24.76 2.63 -1.43
CA TRP A 162 25.56 3.79 -1.78
C TRP A 162 25.31 4.24 -3.23
N GLU A 163 25.22 3.29 -4.14
CA GLU A 163 25.01 3.52 -5.57
C GLU A 163 23.70 4.29 -5.82
N LEU A 164 22.62 3.83 -5.18
CA LEU A 164 21.31 4.46 -5.31
C LEU A 164 21.31 5.87 -4.69
N ALA A 165 21.98 6.02 -3.54
CA ALA A 165 22.12 7.31 -2.88
C ALA A 165 22.89 8.33 -3.71
N GLN A 166 23.85 7.91 -4.55
CA GLN A 166 24.61 8.81 -5.41
C GLN A 166 23.81 9.31 -6.61
N VAL A 167 22.93 8.50 -7.15
CA VAL A 167 22.14 8.83 -8.34
C VAL A 167 20.95 9.73 -8.01
N ALA A 168 20.29 9.50 -6.87
CA ALA A 168 19.09 10.23 -6.49
C ALA A 168 19.35 11.74 -6.34
N ASP A 169 18.44 12.55 -6.90
CA ASP A 169 18.43 14.01 -6.75
C ASP A 169 18.05 14.41 -5.33
N ASP A 170 17.12 13.65 -4.70
CA ASP A 170 16.75 13.84 -3.31
C ASP A 170 16.54 12.50 -2.59
N ARG A 171 16.61 12.52 -1.26
CA ARG A 171 16.55 11.33 -0.38
C ARG A 171 15.63 11.58 0.79
N GLN A 172 14.60 10.75 0.89
CA GLN A 172 13.69 10.75 2.03
C GLN A 172 14.08 9.60 2.97
N PHE A 173 14.62 9.92 4.14
CA PHE A 173 15.03 8.90 5.09
C PHE A 173 13.89 8.52 6.02
N PHE A 174 13.59 7.23 6.04
CA PHE A 174 12.61 6.66 6.96
C PHE A 174 13.18 6.46 8.36
N THR A 175 12.33 6.72 9.35
CA THR A 175 12.52 6.34 10.75
C THR A 175 11.24 5.71 11.27
N PRO A 176 11.24 4.98 12.40
CA PRO A 176 10.00 4.48 12.99
C PRO A 176 8.97 5.59 13.26
N GLU A 177 9.43 6.79 13.64
CA GLU A 177 8.59 7.96 13.88
C GLU A 177 7.92 8.46 12.60
N TYR A 178 8.60 8.36 11.45
CA TYR A 178 8.03 8.72 10.15
C TYR A 178 6.71 7.97 9.89
N PHE A 179 6.62 6.72 10.34
CA PHE A 179 5.45 5.86 10.14
C PHE A 179 4.40 5.96 11.25
N SER A 180 4.62 6.74 12.32
CA SER A 180 3.78 6.74 13.52
C SER A 180 2.29 7.04 13.25
N ASP A 181 2.01 7.89 12.26
CA ASP A 181 0.68 8.33 11.84
C ASP A 181 0.13 7.57 10.60
N LEU A 182 0.93 6.67 10.01
CA LEU A 182 0.63 5.99 8.75
C LEU A 182 0.09 4.58 8.92
N TRP A 183 -0.08 4.10 10.14
CA TRP A 183 -0.58 2.76 10.38
C TRP A 183 -2.10 2.70 10.30
N ASN A 184 -2.63 1.65 9.64
CA ASN A 184 -4.05 1.41 9.63
C ASN A 184 -4.60 1.37 11.06
N ARG A 185 -5.54 2.25 11.37
CA ARG A 185 -6.23 2.21 12.66
C ARG A 185 -7.03 0.92 12.72
N LYS A 186 -6.71 0.02 13.67
CA LYS A 186 -7.59 -1.12 13.96
C LYS A 186 -8.98 -0.55 14.18
N ARG A 187 -9.95 -0.92 13.34
CA ARG A 187 -11.36 -0.60 13.60
C ARG A 187 -11.68 -1.15 14.98
N VAL A 188 -11.74 -0.30 15.97
CA VAL A 188 -12.34 -0.63 17.25
C VAL A 188 -13.80 -0.88 16.91
N ARG A 189 -14.22 -2.16 16.88
CA ARG A 189 -15.64 -2.49 16.81
C ARG A 189 -16.27 -1.77 18.00
N PRO A 190 -17.27 -0.89 17.82
CA PRO A 190 -17.97 -0.36 18.95
C PRO A 190 -18.47 -1.57 19.74
N ARG A 191 -18.14 -1.61 21.03
CA ARG A 191 -18.73 -2.59 21.95
C ARG A 191 -20.22 -2.48 21.72
N SER A 192 -20.84 -3.57 21.28
CA SER A 192 -22.27 -3.68 21.28
C SER A 192 -22.72 -3.38 22.71
N THR A 193 -23.32 -2.21 22.91
CA THR A 193 -24.07 -1.94 24.14
C THR A 193 -25.09 -3.05 24.21
N GLU A 194 -24.93 -3.94 25.19
CA GLU A 194 -25.95 -4.89 25.57
C GLU A 194 -27.25 -4.12 25.68
N ARG A 195 -28.15 -4.37 24.73
CA ARG A 195 -29.56 -3.99 24.90
C ARG A 195 -30.05 -4.76 26.10
N ALA A 196 -30.24 -4.02 27.19
CA ALA A 196 -30.98 -4.51 28.33
C ALA A 196 -32.25 -5.17 27.80
N SER A 197 -32.47 -6.41 28.25
CA SER A 197 -33.66 -7.19 27.99
C SER A 197 -34.87 -6.48 28.56
N GLU A 198 -35.55 -5.70 27.74
CA GLU A 198 -36.96 -5.33 28.04
C GLU A 198 -37.82 -6.53 27.71
N THR A 199 -38.21 -7.21 28.76
CA THR A 199 -39.32 -8.17 28.74
C THR A 199 -40.59 -7.48 28.28
N PRO A 200 -41.32 -8.00 27.27
CA PRO A 200 -42.63 -7.46 26.91
C PRO A 200 -43.61 -7.71 28.06
N ARG A 201 -44.12 -6.65 28.64
CA ARG A 201 -45.27 -6.73 29.58
C ARG A 201 -46.44 -7.38 28.86
N ARG A 202 -46.86 -8.52 29.44
CA ARG A 202 -48.04 -9.26 29.08
C ARG A 202 -49.30 -8.42 29.36
N TRP A 203 -49.98 -7.96 28.32
CA TRP A 203 -51.28 -7.32 28.44
C TRP A 203 -52.34 -8.37 28.54
N TRP A 204 -53.02 -8.38 29.68
CA TRP A 204 -54.25 -9.12 29.98
C TRP A 204 -55.44 -8.27 29.54
N GLY A 205 -56.37 -8.90 28.86
CA GLY A 205 -57.73 -8.43 28.62
C GLY A 205 -58.37 -9.36 27.59
N GLY A 206 -59.16 -10.28 27.91
CA GLY A 206 -60.39 -10.39 28.63
C GLY A 206 -61.54 -10.43 27.61
N GLY A 207 -62.27 -11.56 27.52
CA GLY A 207 -63.64 -11.49 27.08
C GLY A 207 -64.15 -12.47 26.01
N ARG A 208 -64.74 -13.61 26.52
CA ARG A 208 -66.02 -14.25 26.08
C ARG A 208 -66.14 -14.87 24.66
N SER A 209 -66.24 -16.18 24.62
CA SER A 209 -67.38 -17.10 24.47
C SER A 209 -68.27 -16.85 23.25
N LYS A 210 -68.42 -17.90 22.45
CA LYS A 210 -69.62 -18.72 22.17
C LYS A 210 -69.34 -19.57 20.94
N ASP A 211 -69.51 -20.84 21.17
CA ASP A 211 -70.44 -21.81 20.55
C ASP A 211 -70.67 -21.59 19.04
N ASP A 212 -70.47 -22.59 18.26
CA ASP A 212 -71.44 -23.67 17.90
C ASP A 212 -70.87 -24.49 16.70
N THR A 213 -70.93 -25.75 16.97
CA THR A 213 -71.47 -26.88 16.18
C THR A 213 -71.25 -26.90 14.67
N ASN A 214 -70.73 -27.96 14.22
CA ASN A 214 -71.41 -29.09 13.54
C ASN A 214 -70.77 -29.51 12.20
N GLN A 215 -70.61 -30.83 12.20
CA GLN A 215 -70.81 -31.79 11.12
C GLN A 215 -69.98 -31.74 9.81
N ALA A 216 -69.29 -32.78 9.72
CA ALA A 216 -69.52 -33.95 8.89
C ALA A 216 -69.09 -33.87 7.42
N GLY A 217 -68.40 -34.87 7.06
CA GLY A 217 -68.75 -35.61 5.92
C GLY A 217 -67.73 -35.75 4.77
N ARG A 218 -67.19 -36.88 4.77
CA ARG A 218 -66.65 -37.71 3.71
C ARG A 218 -65.16 -37.54 3.37
#